data_fb82ad2c5af7911cd32b70637a579132
#
_entry.id   fb82ad2c5af7911cd32b70637a579132
#
_cell.length_a   1.000
_cell.length_b   1.000
_cell.length_c   1.000
_cell.angle_alpha   90.00
_cell.angle_beta   90.00
_cell.angle_gamma   90.00
#
_symmetry.space_group_name_H-M   'P 1'
#
loop_
_entity.id
_entity.type
_entity.pdbx_description
1 polymer ?
#
loop_
_entity_poly.entity_id
_entity_poly.type
_entity_poly.pdbx_seq_one_letter_code
_entity_poly.pdbx_strand_id
1 'polypeptide(L)'
;MKISDATLRDTAHMAGVHFDEDDARVLASLLCEVGVDIVEAGIVSAADRSEVPLVQAVVDVAGRDRTKTVILARSRRQVEEDLDAALETGAGNVMLSIPTSPTHAMLKLQTDSERRIMTLAART
;
A
#
# COMPACT_ATOMS: atom_id res chain seq x y z
N MET A 1 -7.13 -16.05 13.40
CA MET A 1 -7.04 -15.65 11.96
C MET A 1 -7.25 -14.15 11.91
N LYS A 2 -6.47 -13.42 11.10
CA LYS A 2 -6.67 -11.98 10.88
C LYS A 2 -7.23 -11.76 9.48
N ILE A 3 -8.17 -10.82 9.34
CA ILE A 3 -8.80 -10.45 8.08
C ILE A 3 -8.23 -9.09 7.65
N SER A 4 -7.71 -9.02 6.42
CA SER A 4 -7.28 -7.77 5.78
C SER A 4 -8.24 -7.46 4.63
N ASP A 5 -8.76 -6.24 4.60
CA ASP A 5 -9.58 -5.74 3.51
C ASP A 5 -8.73 -4.83 2.60
N ALA A 6 -8.84 -5.00 1.30
CA ALA A 6 -8.09 -4.27 0.30
C ALA A 6 -8.98 -3.38 -0.61
N THR A 7 -10.23 -3.16 -0.23
CA THR A 7 -11.19 -2.42 -1.06
C THR A 7 -10.67 -1.03 -1.42
N LEU A 8 -10.24 -0.24 -0.44
CA LEU A 8 -9.72 1.11 -0.70
C LEU A 8 -8.49 1.08 -1.61
N ARG A 9 -7.57 0.16 -1.38
CA ARG A 9 -6.32 0.08 -2.14
C ARG A 9 -6.51 -0.48 -3.55
N ASP A 10 -7.27 -1.56 -3.70
CA ASP A 10 -7.37 -2.30 -4.97
C ASP A 10 -8.42 -1.68 -5.90
N THR A 11 -9.57 -1.29 -5.33
CA THR A 11 -10.69 -0.75 -6.11
C THR A 11 -10.42 0.68 -6.60
N ALA A 12 -9.58 1.45 -5.92
CA ALA A 12 -9.18 2.79 -6.37
C ALA A 12 -8.49 2.80 -7.75
N HIS A 13 -7.93 1.67 -8.17
CA HIS A 13 -7.31 1.53 -9.50
C HIS A 13 -8.27 1.02 -10.60
N MET A 14 -9.54 0.81 -10.28
CA MET A 14 -10.54 0.43 -11.27
C MET A 14 -11.04 1.65 -12.04
N ALA A 15 -11.24 1.49 -13.35
CA ALA A 15 -11.78 2.57 -14.17
C ALA A 15 -13.16 3.03 -13.68
N GLY A 16 -13.30 4.35 -13.48
CA GLY A 16 -14.56 4.94 -13.03
C GLY A 16 -14.79 4.90 -11.52
N VAL A 17 -13.84 4.40 -10.74
CA VAL A 17 -13.86 4.44 -9.28
C VAL A 17 -12.90 5.52 -8.79
N HIS A 18 -13.36 6.32 -7.84
CA HIS A 18 -12.57 7.31 -7.14
C HIS A 18 -13.06 7.39 -5.70
N PHE A 19 -12.14 7.39 -4.76
CA PHE A 19 -12.42 7.65 -3.35
C PHE A 19 -11.79 8.98 -2.96
N ASP A 20 -12.55 9.81 -2.29
CA ASP A 20 -12.01 10.97 -1.58
C ASP A 20 -11.74 10.61 -0.10
N GLU A 21 -11.27 11.59 0.67
CA GLU A 21 -10.95 11.39 2.09
C GLU A 21 -12.18 11.06 2.93
N ASP A 22 -13.36 11.60 2.58
CA ASP A 22 -14.61 11.34 3.31
C ASP A 22 -15.11 9.94 3.01
N ASP A 23 -15.04 9.49 1.75
CA ASP A 23 -15.32 8.10 1.37
C ASP A 23 -14.40 7.13 2.13
N ALA A 24 -13.10 7.46 2.22
CA ALA A 24 -12.12 6.64 2.93
C ALA A 24 -12.45 6.53 4.43
N ARG A 25 -12.88 7.63 5.08
CA ARG A 25 -13.31 7.64 6.49
C ARG A 25 -14.55 6.78 6.71
N VAL A 26 -15.57 6.95 5.87
CA VAL A 26 -16.83 6.19 5.97
C VAL A 26 -16.56 4.70 5.79
N LEU A 27 -15.82 4.32 4.76
CA LEU A 27 -15.53 2.92 4.48
C LEU A 27 -14.66 2.30 5.59
N ALA A 28 -13.63 3.01 6.06
CA ALA A 28 -12.82 2.54 7.18
C ALA A 28 -13.64 2.31 8.46
N SER A 29 -14.60 3.21 8.77
CA SER A 29 -15.51 3.05 9.90
C SER A 29 -16.34 1.78 9.77
N LEU A 30 -16.98 1.56 8.61
CA LEU A 30 -17.78 0.38 8.35
C LEU A 30 -16.96 -0.92 8.44
N LEU A 31 -15.75 -0.93 7.88
CA LEU A 31 -14.83 -2.07 7.97
C LEU A 31 -14.43 -2.38 9.42
N CYS A 32 -14.22 -1.35 10.23
CA CYS A 32 -13.96 -1.51 11.65
C CYS A 32 -15.17 -2.08 12.42
N GLU A 33 -16.38 -1.65 12.09
CA GLU A 33 -17.62 -2.13 12.72
C GLU A 33 -17.88 -3.62 12.41
N VAL A 34 -17.60 -4.07 11.19
CA VAL A 34 -17.74 -5.49 10.83
C VAL A 34 -16.59 -6.36 11.32
N GLY A 35 -15.57 -5.78 11.96
CA GLY A 35 -14.51 -6.53 12.63
C GLY A 35 -13.32 -6.88 11.74
N VAL A 36 -13.07 -6.14 10.65
CA VAL A 36 -11.84 -6.27 9.85
C VAL A 36 -10.64 -5.87 10.70
N ASP A 37 -9.60 -6.71 10.71
CA ASP A 37 -8.39 -6.48 11.53
C ASP A 37 -7.45 -5.45 10.92
N ILE A 38 -7.32 -5.45 9.58
CA ILE A 38 -6.40 -4.58 8.84
C ILE A 38 -7.12 -3.97 7.63
N VAL A 39 -7.04 -2.67 7.47
CA VAL A 39 -7.52 -1.93 6.30
C VAL A 39 -6.32 -1.53 5.44
N GLU A 40 -6.26 -2.02 4.21
CA GLU A 40 -5.27 -1.59 3.21
C GLU A 40 -5.76 -0.28 2.59
N ALA A 41 -5.14 0.83 3.01
CA ALA A 41 -5.65 2.17 2.74
C ALA A 41 -5.23 2.74 1.38
N GLY A 42 -4.10 2.30 0.82
CA GLY A 42 -3.63 2.82 -0.46
C GLY A 42 -2.21 2.39 -0.82
N ILE A 43 -1.75 2.83 -2.00
CA ILE A 43 -0.37 2.65 -2.48
C ILE A 43 0.35 4.00 -2.38
N VAL A 44 1.38 4.07 -1.55
CA VAL A 44 2.14 5.30 -1.34
C VAL A 44 3.45 5.26 -2.10
N SER A 45 3.78 6.36 -2.75
CA SER A 45 5.05 6.58 -3.43
C SER A 45 5.56 7.99 -3.14
N ALA A 46 6.87 8.15 -3.00
CA ALA A 46 7.50 9.46 -2.85
C ALA A 46 7.31 10.34 -4.11
N ALA A 47 7.22 9.71 -5.28
CA ALA A 47 7.00 10.40 -6.56
C ALA A 47 5.55 10.81 -6.80
N ASP A 48 4.59 10.08 -6.22
CA ASP A 48 3.16 10.37 -6.30
C ASP A 48 2.55 10.24 -4.89
N ARG A 49 2.24 11.37 -4.31
CA ARG A 49 1.72 11.48 -2.95
C ARG A 49 0.20 11.64 -2.90
N SER A 50 -0.49 11.42 -4.01
CA SER A 50 -1.94 11.63 -4.14
C SER A 50 -2.76 10.79 -3.16
N GLU A 51 -2.29 9.60 -2.79
CA GLU A 51 -2.97 8.73 -1.84
C GLU A 51 -2.59 8.95 -0.37
N VAL A 52 -1.60 9.81 -0.08
CA VAL A 52 -1.20 10.10 1.31
C VAL A 52 -2.37 10.63 2.16
N PRO A 53 -3.19 11.61 1.69
CA PRO A 53 -4.33 12.08 2.46
C PRO A 53 -5.39 11.00 2.74
N LEU A 54 -5.63 10.08 1.78
CA LEU A 54 -6.54 8.95 1.97
C LEU A 54 -6.05 8.02 3.07
N VAL A 55 -4.75 7.67 3.04
CA VAL A 55 -4.16 6.81 4.09
C VAL A 55 -4.25 7.47 5.45
N GLN A 56 -3.98 8.78 5.54
CA GLN A 56 -4.13 9.56 6.78
C GLN A 56 -5.56 9.54 7.29
N ALA A 57 -6.56 9.71 6.39
CA ALA A 57 -7.98 9.64 6.74
C ALA A 57 -8.38 8.27 7.32
N VAL A 58 -7.81 7.18 6.78
CA VAL A 58 -8.02 5.83 7.34
C VAL A 58 -7.34 5.67 8.70
N VAL A 59 -6.12 6.22 8.88
CA VAL A 59 -5.42 6.20 10.18
C VAL A 59 -6.23 6.92 11.26
N ASP A 60 -6.84 8.05 10.92
CA ASP A 60 -7.66 8.83 11.86
C ASP A 60 -8.86 8.03 12.39
N VAL A 61 -9.45 7.15 11.59
CA VAL A 61 -10.64 6.36 11.92
C VAL A 61 -10.31 4.98 12.46
N ALA A 62 -9.51 4.20 11.72
CA ALA A 62 -9.20 2.82 12.07
C ALA A 62 -8.07 2.69 13.10
N GLY A 63 -7.29 3.75 13.25
CA GLY A 63 -6.08 3.78 14.07
C GLY A 63 -4.86 3.19 13.37
N ARG A 64 -3.69 3.59 13.85
CA ARG A 64 -2.39 3.22 13.29
C ARG A 64 -2.21 1.72 13.09
N ASP A 65 -2.52 0.93 14.12
CA ASP A 65 -2.23 -0.51 14.14
C ASP A 65 -3.12 -1.33 13.19
N ARG A 66 -4.27 -0.78 12.80
CA ARG A 66 -5.20 -1.39 11.85
C ARG A 66 -5.03 -0.89 10.43
N THR A 67 -4.24 0.16 10.20
CA THR A 67 -4.00 0.72 8.88
C THR A 67 -2.73 0.17 8.28
N LYS A 68 -2.81 -0.28 7.03
CA LYS A 68 -1.71 -0.74 6.21
C LYS A 68 -1.65 0.05 4.91
N THR A 69 -0.47 0.49 4.54
CA THR A 69 -0.18 1.03 3.20
C THR A 69 0.73 0.11 2.42
N VAL A 70 0.72 0.25 1.11
CA VAL A 70 1.53 -0.56 0.19
C VAL A 70 2.56 0.32 -0.49
N ILE A 71 3.79 -0.15 -0.58
CA ILE A 71 4.83 0.41 -1.42
C ILE A 71 5.25 -0.62 -2.49
N LEU A 72 5.69 -0.13 -3.64
CA LEU A 72 6.05 -1.00 -4.76
C LEU A 72 7.57 -1.19 -4.84
N ALA A 73 8.02 -2.44 -4.96
CA ALA A 73 9.41 -2.73 -5.20
C ALA A 73 9.85 -2.18 -6.56
N ARG A 74 10.88 -1.34 -6.51
CA ARG A 74 11.53 -0.71 -7.66
C ARG A 74 13.04 -0.80 -7.46
N SER A 75 13.79 0.28 -7.62
CA SER A 75 15.18 0.34 -7.16
C SER A 75 15.24 0.48 -5.63
N ARG A 76 16.36 0.09 -5.01
CA ARG A 76 16.56 0.25 -3.56
C ARG A 76 16.30 1.68 -3.09
N ARG A 77 16.85 2.67 -3.79
CA ARG A 77 16.66 4.09 -3.45
C ARG A 77 15.17 4.48 -3.46
N GLN A 78 14.43 4.07 -4.48
CA GLN A 78 13.01 4.37 -4.57
C GLN A 78 12.19 3.70 -3.45
N VAL A 79 12.57 2.47 -3.04
CA VAL A 79 11.92 1.79 -1.92
C VAL A 79 12.19 2.53 -0.60
N GLU A 80 13.42 3.02 -0.38
CA GLU A 80 13.75 3.84 0.81
C GLU A 80 12.94 5.14 0.82
N GLU A 81 12.88 5.87 -0.30
CA GLU A 81 12.08 7.11 -0.44
C GLU A 81 10.56 6.85 -0.27
N ASP A 82 10.03 5.76 -0.85
CA ASP A 82 8.62 5.36 -0.72
C ASP A 82 8.30 4.92 0.71
N LEU A 83 9.24 4.28 1.41
CA LEU A 83 9.08 3.90 2.81
C LEU A 83 8.99 5.15 3.71
N ASP A 84 9.84 6.14 3.50
CA ASP A 84 9.77 7.40 4.24
C ASP A 84 8.40 8.08 4.04
N ALA A 85 7.91 8.13 2.78
CA ALA A 85 6.59 8.65 2.48
C ALA A 85 5.46 7.85 3.14
N ALA A 86 5.60 6.52 3.21
CA ALA A 86 4.65 5.64 3.88
C ALA A 86 4.62 5.89 5.41
N LEU A 87 5.78 6.10 6.03
CA LEU A 87 5.89 6.40 7.46
C LEU A 87 5.22 7.74 7.82
N GLU A 88 5.31 8.73 6.93
CA GLU A 88 4.66 10.05 7.12
C GLU A 88 3.13 9.96 7.15
N THR A 89 2.53 8.91 6.58
CA THR A 89 1.07 8.70 6.64
C THR A 89 0.57 8.37 8.04
N GLY A 90 1.44 7.90 8.93
CA GLY A 90 1.08 7.42 10.26
C GLY A 90 0.58 5.97 10.30
N ALA A 91 0.45 5.28 9.15
CA ALA A 91 0.08 3.87 9.12
C ALA A 91 1.11 3.01 9.89
N GLY A 92 0.62 2.07 10.70
CA GLY A 92 1.47 1.21 11.51
C GLY A 92 2.02 0.00 10.76
N ASN A 93 1.45 -0.29 9.59
CA ASN A 93 1.85 -1.44 8.78
C ASN A 93 2.19 -0.99 7.35
N VAL A 94 3.33 -1.43 6.86
CA VAL A 94 3.75 -1.21 5.48
C VAL A 94 3.96 -2.56 4.79
N MET A 95 3.38 -2.73 3.61
CA MET A 95 3.57 -3.91 2.79
C MET A 95 4.40 -3.57 1.56
N LEU A 96 5.50 -4.29 1.35
CA LEU A 96 6.27 -4.21 0.12
C LEU A 96 5.71 -5.21 -0.90
N SER A 97 5.23 -4.70 -2.03
CA SER A 97 4.76 -5.52 -3.15
C SER A 97 5.88 -5.74 -4.17
N ILE A 98 6.27 -7.00 -4.36
CA ILE A 98 7.36 -7.40 -5.26
C ILE A 98 6.79 -8.28 -6.38
N PRO A 99 6.96 -7.90 -7.67
CA PRO A 99 6.54 -8.76 -8.76
C PRO A 99 7.47 -9.99 -8.87
N THR A 100 6.88 -11.18 -8.84
CA THR A 100 7.62 -12.45 -8.91
C THR A 100 7.47 -13.16 -10.26
N SER A 101 6.42 -12.87 -11.02
CA SER A 101 6.29 -13.46 -12.35
C SER A 101 7.32 -12.87 -13.32
N PRO A 102 7.91 -13.66 -14.23
CA PRO A 102 8.92 -13.17 -15.18
C PRO A 102 8.46 -11.96 -15.99
N THR A 103 7.23 -11.98 -16.48
CA THR A 103 6.63 -10.87 -17.26
C THR A 103 6.53 -9.58 -16.44
N HIS A 104 5.98 -9.65 -15.22
CA HIS A 104 5.85 -8.49 -14.36
C HIS A 104 7.22 -7.98 -13.87
N ALA A 105 8.13 -8.88 -13.54
CA ALA A 105 9.48 -8.51 -13.11
C ALA A 105 10.24 -7.81 -14.23
N MET A 106 10.14 -8.30 -15.47
CA MET A 106 10.73 -7.65 -16.63
C MET A 106 10.16 -6.25 -16.85
N LEU A 107 8.84 -6.08 -16.77
CA LEU A 107 8.18 -4.80 -17.01
C LEU A 107 8.45 -3.78 -15.88
N LYS A 108 8.44 -4.21 -14.62
CA LYS A 108 8.53 -3.31 -13.46
C LYS A 108 9.94 -3.15 -12.91
N LEU A 109 10.74 -4.22 -12.91
CA LEU A 109 12.08 -4.24 -12.34
C LEU A 109 13.17 -4.28 -13.41
N GLN A 110 12.79 -4.36 -14.70
CA GLN A 110 13.70 -4.52 -15.85
C GLN A 110 14.66 -5.71 -15.67
N THR A 111 14.17 -6.77 -15.05
CA THR A 111 14.91 -8.01 -14.85
C THR A 111 13.98 -9.20 -14.77
N ASP A 112 14.36 -10.32 -15.38
CA ASP A 112 13.74 -11.62 -15.26
C ASP A 112 14.54 -12.54 -14.32
N SER A 113 15.66 -12.05 -13.78
CA SER A 113 16.54 -12.80 -12.91
C SER A 113 15.90 -13.02 -11.54
N GLU A 114 15.47 -14.26 -11.27
CA GLU A 114 14.97 -14.69 -9.96
C GLU A 114 15.92 -14.32 -8.82
N ARG A 115 17.24 -14.48 -9.04
CA ARG A 115 18.26 -14.12 -8.07
C ARG A 115 18.25 -12.62 -7.74
N ARG A 116 18.02 -11.73 -8.74
CA ARG A 116 17.91 -10.28 -8.50
C ARG A 116 16.65 -9.94 -7.75
N ILE A 117 15.53 -10.57 -8.07
CA ILE A 117 14.25 -10.38 -7.39
C ILE A 117 14.39 -10.80 -5.92
N MET A 118 14.96 -11.98 -5.66
CA MET A 118 15.21 -12.47 -4.30
C MET A 118 16.20 -11.59 -3.53
N THR A 119 17.22 -11.06 -4.21
CA THR A 119 18.18 -10.14 -3.57
C THR A 119 17.51 -8.82 -3.20
N LEU A 120 16.59 -8.31 -4.02
CA LEU A 120 15.82 -7.11 -3.73
C LEU A 120 14.94 -7.34 -2.49
N ALA A 121 14.21 -8.46 -2.46
CA ALA A 121 13.35 -8.83 -1.34
C ALA A 121 14.11 -9.03 -0.01
N ALA A 122 15.33 -9.55 -0.07
CA ALA A 122 16.14 -9.81 1.12
C ALA A 122 16.88 -8.58 1.67
N ARG A 123 16.93 -7.47 0.93
CA ARG A 123 17.64 -6.24 1.29
C ARG A 123 16.73 -5.08 1.67
N THR A 124 15.42 -5.31 1.61
CA THR A 124 14.38 -4.38 2.03
C THR A 124 13.80 -4.79 3.37
#